data_9e7ce465212c27c25527cd6aa11b81c8
#
_entry.id   9e7ce465212c27c25527cd6aa11b81c8
#
_cell.length_a   1.000
_cell.length_b   1.000
_cell.length_c   1.000
_cell.angle_alpha   90.00
_cell.angle_beta   90.00
_cell.angle_gamma   90.00
#
_symmetry.space_group_name_H-M   'P 1'
#
loop_
_entity.id
_entity.type
_entity.pdbx_description
1 polymer ?
#
loop_
_entity_poly.entity_id
_entity_poly.type
_entity_poly.pdbx_seq_one_letter_code
_entity_poly.pdbx_strand_id
1 'polypeptide(L)'
;MKESEIKIKISLDENKVPEQIHWTAEDAGERDQKSEAVLISLWDAEQQNSLRIDLWTKEMKVDQMKTFFHQTLMAMSDTFERATGDEKMADDMRRFCQYFAE
;
A
#
# COMPACT_ATOMS: atom_id res chain seq x y z
N MET A 1 -14.13 24.29 0.81
CA MET A 1 -13.21 23.19 0.42
C MET A 1 -13.88 21.86 0.71
N LYS A 2 -13.88 20.97 -0.27
CA LYS A 2 -14.41 19.61 -0.05
C LYS A 2 -13.35 18.76 0.60
N GLU A 3 -13.75 17.91 1.53
CA GLU A 3 -12.86 17.00 2.20
C GLU A 3 -13.21 15.56 1.83
N SER A 4 -12.19 14.75 1.70
CA SER A 4 -12.32 13.33 1.41
C SER A 4 -11.65 12.54 2.51
N GLU A 5 -12.26 11.45 2.93
CA GLU A 5 -11.69 10.62 3.99
C GLU A 5 -11.43 9.20 3.51
N ILE A 6 -10.32 8.66 3.98
CA ILE A 6 -10.03 7.24 3.86
C ILE A 6 -9.90 6.71 5.27
N LYS A 7 -10.73 5.74 5.63
CA LYS A 7 -10.73 5.15 6.96
C LYS A 7 -10.25 3.72 6.89
N ILE A 8 -9.35 3.36 7.78
CA ILE A 8 -8.85 1.99 7.88
C ILE A 8 -9.08 1.53 9.31
N LYS A 9 -9.86 0.47 9.47
CA LYS A 9 -10.15 -0.14 10.77
C LYS A 9 -9.39 -1.44 10.90
N ILE A 10 -8.69 -1.59 11.99
CA ILE A 10 -7.90 -2.78 12.26
C ILE A 10 -8.43 -3.41 13.54
N SER A 11 -8.95 -4.62 13.43
CA SER A 11 -9.41 -5.39 14.59
C SER A 11 -8.27 -6.27 15.06
N LEU A 12 -7.93 -6.16 16.35
CA LEU A 12 -6.82 -6.88 16.94
C LEU A 12 -7.31 -8.03 17.81
N ASP A 13 -6.52 -9.10 17.91
CA ASP A 13 -6.80 -10.19 18.82
C ASP A 13 -6.29 -9.86 20.23
N GLU A 14 -6.34 -10.81 21.15
CA GLU A 14 -5.89 -10.65 22.53
C GLU A 14 -4.42 -10.24 22.64
N ASN A 15 -3.61 -10.64 21.67
CA ASN A 15 -2.19 -10.36 21.64
C ASN A 15 -1.85 -9.14 20.79
N LYS A 16 -2.88 -8.35 20.41
CA LYS A 16 -2.74 -7.16 19.57
C LYS A 16 -2.22 -7.47 18.17
N VAL A 17 -2.49 -8.67 17.68
CA VAL A 17 -2.17 -9.06 16.31
C VAL A 17 -3.38 -8.79 15.42
N PRO A 18 -3.21 -8.19 14.23
CA PRO A 18 -4.34 -7.91 13.35
C PRO A 18 -5.07 -9.18 12.91
N GLU A 19 -6.38 -9.21 13.13
CA GLU A 19 -7.25 -10.28 12.66
C GLU A 19 -8.01 -9.89 11.41
N GLN A 20 -8.49 -8.65 11.38
CA GLN A 20 -9.28 -8.15 10.26
C GLN A 20 -8.91 -6.70 9.98
N ILE A 21 -8.87 -6.36 8.70
CA ILE A 21 -8.66 -5.00 8.24
C ILE A 21 -9.82 -4.66 7.32
N HIS A 22 -10.53 -3.58 7.62
CA HIS A 22 -11.60 -3.06 6.77
C HIS A 22 -11.31 -1.61 6.42
N TRP A 23 -11.64 -1.21 5.20
CA TRP A 23 -11.40 0.16 4.79
C TRP A 23 -12.58 0.74 4.06
N THR A 24 -12.70 2.07 4.12
CA THR A 24 -13.79 2.82 3.52
C THR A 24 -13.22 4.08 2.86
N ALA A 25 -13.57 4.28 1.61
CA ALA A 25 -13.24 5.50 0.86
C ALA A 25 -14.50 5.86 0.08
N GLU A 26 -15.40 6.61 0.71
CA GLU A 26 -16.74 6.88 0.14
C GLU A 26 -16.69 7.57 -1.21
N ASP A 27 -15.76 8.52 -1.39
CA ASP A 27 -15.63 9.24 -2.65
C ASP A 27 -15.17 8.32 -3.80
N ALA A 28 -14.55 7.20 -3.49
CA ALA A 28 -14.16 6.20 -4.48
C ALA A 28 -15.23 5.09 -4.63
N GLY A 29 -16.33 5.20 -3.90
CA GLY A 29 -17.40 4.21 -3.93
C GLY A 29 -17.12 2.96 -3.14
N GLU A 30 -16.14 3.00 -2.25
CA GLU A 30 -15.75 1.83 -1.47
C GLU A 30 -16.18 1.96 -0.02
N ARG A 31 -16.93 0.98 0.47
CA ARG A 31 -17.41 0.93 1.85
C ARG A 31 -17.12 -0.40 2.47
N ASP A 32 -16.51 -0.37 3.65
CA ASP A 32 -16.29 -1.53 4.50
C ASP A 32 -15.71 -2.72 3.73
N GLN A 33 -14.70 -2.43 2.92
CA GLN A 33 -14.03 -3.46 2.12
C GLN A 33 -13.01 -4.20 2.99
N LYS A 34 -12.95 -5.51 2.83
CA LYS A 34 -12.01 -6.34 3.58
C LYS A 34 -10.65 -6.35 2.89
N SER A 35 -9.59 -6.27 3.71
CA SER A 35 -8.20 -6.32 3.22
C SER A 35 -7.40 -7.20 4.18
N GLU A 36 -6.39 -7.89 3.67
CA GLU A 36 -5.51 -8.71 4.51
C GLU A 36 -4.17 -8.05 4.78
N ALA A 37 -3.82 -7.01 4.04
CA ALA A 37 -2.57 -6.27 4.24
C ALA A 37 -2.74 -4.82 3.82
N VAL A 38 -2.00 -3.94 4.48
CA VAL A 38 -2.01 -2.51 4.18
C VAL A 38 -0.59 -1.98 4.32
N LEU A 39 -0.15 -1.25 3.31
CA LEU A 39 1.12 -0.53 3.34
C LEU A 39 0.81 0.95 3.11
N ILE A 40 1.15 1.79 4.08
CA ILE A 40 0.94 3.24 3.99
C ILE A 40 2.28 3.94 4.16
N SER A 41 2.57 4.87 3.27
CA SER A 41 3.76 5.70 3.37
C SER A 41 3.35 7.16 3.26
N LEU A 42 3.78 7.97 4.21
CA LEU A 42 3.46 9.39 4.29
C LEU A 42 4.76 10.18 4.27
N TRP A 43 4.82 11.22 3.43
CA TRP A 43 6.01 12.08 3.37
C TRP A 43 5.86 13.23 4.34
N ASP A 44 6.80 13.34 5.28
CA ASP A 44 6.86 14.46 6.22
C ASP A 44 7.91 15.46 5.70
N ALA A 45 7.42 16.59 5.20
CA ALA A 45 8.30 17.61 4.60
C ALA A 45 9.19 18.31 5.62
N GLU A 46 8.74 18.43 6.86
CA GLU A 46 9.55 19.06 7.91
C GLU A 46 10.74 18.20 8.30
N GLN A 47 10.49 16.91 8.53
CA GLN A 47 11.53 15.98 8.97
C GLN A 47 12.31 15.38 7.78
N GLN A 48 11.85 15.62 6.55
CA GLN A 48 12.45 15.07 5.33
C GLN A 48 12.58 13.56 5.40
N ASN A 49 11.51 12.90 5.84
CA ASN A 49 11.49 11.43 5.90
C ASN A 49 10.11 10.88 5.64
N SER A 50 10.06 9.59 5.42
CA SER A 50 8.81 8.85 5.22
C SER A 50 8.38 8.18 6.51
N LEU A 51 7.10 8.32 6.83
CA LEU A 51 6.47 7.62 7.95
C LEU A 51 5.68 6.45 7.35
N ARG A 52 5.82 5.28 7.93
CA ARG A 52 5.22 4.09 7.37
C ARG A 52 4.37 3.34 8.38
N ILE A 53 3.28 2.79 7.88
CA ILE A 53 2.44 1.85 8.62
C ILE A 53 2.31 0.62 7.74
N ASP A 54 2.84 -0.50 8.22
CA ASP A 54 2.79 -1.78 7.50
C ASP A 54 2.09 -2.78 8.40
N LEU A 55 0.94 -3.29 7.94
CA LEU A 55 0.10 -4.19 8.73
C LEU A 55 -0.39 -5.34 7.85
N TRP A 56 -0.48 -6.53 8.42
CA TRP A 56 -1.12 -7.67 7.76
C TRP A 56 -1.78 -8.56 8.79
N THR A 57 -2.81 -9.27 8.35
CA THR A 57 -3.54 -10.18 9.22
C THR A 57 -2.78 -11.50 9.33
N LYS A 58 -3.06 -12.24 10.40
CA LYS A 58 -2.42 -13.54 10.59
C LYS A 58 -2.83 -14.59 9.57
N GLU A 59 -3.88 -14.31 8.79
CA GLU A 59 -4.32 -15.20 7.70
C GLU A 59 -3.58 -14.95 6.38
N MET A 60 -2.84 -13.85 6.28
CA MET A 60 -2.11 -13.51 5.05
C MET A 60 -1.01 -14.54 4.79
N LYS A 61 -1.09 -15.21 3.65
CA LYS A 61 -0.10 -16.24 3.29
C LYS A 61 1.13 -15.60 2.65
N VAL A 62 2.27 -16.28 2.79
CA VAL A 62 3.54 -15.76 2.26
C VAL A 62 3.49 -15.56 0.74
N ASP A 63 2.91 -16.49 0.01
CA ASP A 63 2.80 -16.35 -1.44
C ASP A 63 1.89 -15.19 -1.84
N GLN A 64 0.84 -14.93 -1.08
CA GLN A 64 -0.01 -13.77 -1.30
C GLN A 64 0.73 -12.48 -1.00
N MET A 65 1.54 -12.46 0.06
CA MET A 65 2.36 -11.31 0.39
C MET A 65 3.35 -10.98 -0.72
N LYS A 66 3.96 -12.01 -1.31
CA LYS A 66 4.87 -11.82 -2.45
C LYS A 66 4.16 -11.21 -3.65
N THR A 67 2.96 -11.69 -3.95
CA THR A 67 2.14 -11.15 -5.05
C THR A 67 1.75 -9.71 -4.77
N PHE A 68 1.36 -9.41 -3.54
CA PHE A 68 1.00 -8.06 -3.11
C PHE A 68 2.16 -7.09 -3.29
N PHE A 69 3.35 -7.50 -2.87
CA PHE A 69 4.55 -6.67 -3.05
C PHE A 69 4.86 -6.43 -4.52
N HIS A 70 4.76 -7.49 -5.34
CA HIS A 70 5.02 -7.34 -6.77
C HIS A 70 4.07 -6.34 -7.42
N GLN A 71 2.77 -6.47 -7.15
CA GLN A 71 1.77 -5.55 -7.68
C GLN A 71 1.98 -4.13 -7.18
N THR A 72 2.34 -3.98 -5.90
CA THR A 72 2.60 -2.68 -5.30
C THR A 72 3.80 -2.00 -5.96
N LEU A 73 4.89 -2.75 -6.19
CA LEU A 73 6.08 -2.20 -6.85
C LEU A 73 5.77 -1.77 -8.28
N MET A 74 4.96 -2.56 -9.01
CA MET A 74 4.54 -2.18 -10.36
C MET A 74 3.73 -0.88 -10.36
N ALA A 75 2.77 -0.77 -9.46
CA ALA A 75 1.95 0.43 -9.33
C ALA A 75 2.80 1.64 -8.93
N MET A 76 3.79 1.44 -8.05
CA MET A 76 4.71 2.50 -7.64
C MET A 76 5.53 3.03 -8.80
N SER A 77 5.93 2.15 -9.72
CA SER A 77 6.67 2.56 -10.92
C SER A 77 5.85 3.54 -11.77
N ASP A 78 4.58 3.22 -11.98
CA ASP A 78 3.68 4.08 -12.74
C ASP A 78 3.42 5.41 -12.02
N THR A 79 3.24 5.36 -10.71
CA THR A 79 3.05 6.56 -9.89
C THR A 79 4.30 7.45 -9.95
N PHE A 80 5.48 6.84 -9.84
CA PHE A 80 6.74 7.56 -9.91
C PHE A 80 6.88 8.31 -11.25
N GLU A 81 6.55 7.64 -12.33
CA GLU A 81 6.62 8.27 -13.66
C GLU A 81 5.67 9.47 -13.75
N ARG A 82 4.42 9.32 -13.28
CA ARG A 82 3.46 10.41 -13.30
C ARG A 82 3.90 11.58 -12.43
N ALA A 83 4.50 11.29 -11.28
CA ALA A 83 4.89 12.32 -10.31
C ALA A 83 6.14 13.07 -10.73
N THR A 84 7.10 12.41 -11.37
CA THR A 84 8.40 13.00 -11.65
C THR A 84 8.66 13.29 -13.14
N GLY A 85 7.96 12.59 -14.03
CA GLY A 85 8.24 12.65 -15.47
C GLY A 85 9.50 11.90 -15.88
N ASP A 86 10.15 11.18 -14.96
CA ASP A 86 11.40 10.48 -15.22
C ASP A 86 11.10 9.06 -15.75
N GLU A 87 10.89 8.97 -17.07
CA GLU A 87 10.57 7.72 -17.75
C GLU A 87 11.68 6.69 -17.62
N LYS A 88 12.94 7.14 -17.72
CA LYS A 88 14.06 6.22 -17.67
C LYS A 88 14.14 5.50 -16.32
N MET A 89 14.03 6.25 -15.25
CA MET A 89 14.07 5.66 -13.91
C MET A 89 12.85 4.77 -13.66
N ALA A 90 11.67 5.19 -14.13
CA ALA A 90 10.46 4.37 -14.01
C ALA A 90 10.62 3.04 -14.76
N ASP A 91 11.25 3.05 -15.93
CA ASP A 91 11.51 1.81 -16.68
C ASP A 91 12.52 0.92 -15.95
N ASP A 92 13.51 1.52 -15.28
CA ASP A 92 14.44 0.75 -14.44
C ASP A 92 13.70 0.08 -13.29
N MET A 93 12.76 0.79 -12.68
CA MET A 93 11.91 0.23 -11.62
C MET A 93 11.09 -0.95 -12.15
N ARG A 94 10.51 -0.81 -13.35
CA ARG A 94 9.71 -1.89 -13.97
C ARG A 94 10.56 -3.11 -14.28
N ARG A 95 11.79 -2.91 -14.71
CA ARG A 95 12.72 -4.03 -14.94
C ARG A 95 13.03 -4.76 -13.64
N PHE A 96 13.22 -4.02 -12.56
CA PHE A 96 13.37 -4.64 -11.23
C PHE A 96 12.13 -5.45 -10.85
N CYS A 97 10.94 -4.95 -11.17
CA CYS A 97 9.70 -5.67 -10.89
C CYS A 97 9.63 -7.00 -11.64
N GLN A 98 10.14 -7.05 -12.87
CA GLN A 98 10.21 -8.31 -13.62
C GLN A 98 11.15 -9.30 -12.96
N TYR A 99 12.30 -8.82 -12.48
CA TYR A 99 13.24 -9.64 -11.72
C TYR A 99 12.59 -10.14 -10.42
N PHE A 100 11.87 -9.27 -9.73
CA PHE A 100 11.20 -9.60 -8.47
C PHE A 100 10.16 -10.71 -8.67
N ALA A 101 9.50 -10.74 -9.82
CA ALA A 101 8.47 -11.75 -10.13
C ALA A 101 9.05 -13.15 -10.37
N GLU A 102 10.34 -13.24 -10.66
CA GLU A 102 11.01 -14.52 -10.84
C GLU A 102 11.26 -15.17 -9.49
#